data_6e346dc828311f3b8d6452a859178976
#
_entry.id   6e346dc828311f3b8d6452a859178976
#
_cell.length_a   1.000
_cell.length_b   1.000
_cell.length_c   1.000
_cell.angle_alpha   90.00
_cell.angle_beta   90.00
_cell.angle_gamma   90.00
#
_symmetry.space_group_name_H-M   'P 1'
#
loop_
_entity.id
_entity.type
_entity.pdbx_description
1 polymer ?
#
loop_
_entity_poly.entity_id
_entity_poly.type
_entity_poly.pdbx_seq_one_letter_code
_entity_poly.pdbx_strand_id
1 'polypeptide(L)' 'MDKWEYKTFLWELDDLAEAILLTEVPPSGIPLHDSSQSGTPLPLLLNQLGEQGWELVGDVDDGFLIFKRRKP' A
#
# COMPACT_ATOMS: atom_id res chain seq x y z
N MET A 1 11.73 15.45 17.99
CA MET A 1 11.59 15.46 16.53
C MET A 1 10.76 14.26 16.10
N ASP A 2 9.69 14.50 15.35
CA ASP A 2 8.83 13.42 14.90
C ASP A 2 9.51 12.59 13.82
N LYS A 3 9.39 11.29 13.92
CA LYS A 3 9.90 10.37 12.92
C LYS A 3 8.72 9.66 12.26
N TRP A 4 8.86 9.39 10.98
CA TRP A 4 7.82 8.76 10.19
C TRP A 4 8.31 7.44 9.63
N GLU A 5 7.40 6.48 9.50
CA GLU A 5 7.66 5.25 8.76
C GLU A 5 6.71 5.20 7.58
N TYR A 6 7.13 4.51 6.53
CA TYR A 6 6.41 4.49 5.27
C TYR A 6 6.16 3.08 4.80
N LYS A 7 5.01 2.90 4.13
CA LYS A 7 4.71 1.67 3.40
C LYS A 7 4.38 2.05 1.97
N THR A 8 4.85 1.21 1.05
CA THR A 8 4.63 1.42 -0.38
C THR A 8 3.90 0.21 -0.94
N PHE A 9 2.91 0.45 -1.78
CA PHE A 9 2.15 -0.59 -2.45
C PHE A 9 2.15 -0.34 -3.94
N LEU A 10 2.29 -1.42 -4.72
CA LEU A 10 2.10 -1.39 -6.15
C LEU A 10 0.62 -1.65 -6.42
N TRP A 11 -0.02 -0.79 -7.25
CA TRP A 11 -1.41 -1.03 -7.61
C TRP A 11 -1.49 -1.59 -9.03
N GLU A 12 -2.47 -2.45 -9.24
CA GLU A 12 -2.75 -3.01 -10.56
C GLU A 12 -4.23 -3.33 -10.65
N LEU A 13 -4.74 -3.38 -11.88
CA LEU A 13 -6.13 -3.75 -12.10
C LEU A 13 -6.25 -5.27 -12.09
N ASP A 14 -7.41 -5.76 -11.63
CA ASP A 14 -7.68 -7.20 -11.72
C ASP A 14 -7.85 -7.61 -13.19
N ASP A 15 -8.03 -8.90 -13.41
CA ASP A 15 -8.14 -9.44 -14.77
C ASP A 15 -9.31 -8.87 -15.57
N LEU A 16 -10.36 -8.42 -14.88
CA LEU A 16 -11.53 -7.82 -15.48
C LEU A 16 -11.48 -6.32 -15.54
N ALA A 17 -10.39 -5.71 -15.03
CA ALA A 17 -10.21 -4.27 -14.92
C ALA A 17 -11.34 -3.59 -14.13
N GLU A 18 -11.93 -4.31 -13.18
CA GLU A 18 -13.04 -3.81 -12.37
C GLU A 18 -12.61 -3.34 -10.99
N ALA A 19 -11.45 -3.79 -10.51
CA ALA A 19 -10.99 -3.47 -9.16
C ALA A 19 -9.50 -3.14 -9.16
N ILE A 20 -9.12 -2.25 -8.24
CA ILE A 20 -7.71 -1.94 -8.00
C ILE A 20 -7.23 -2.84 -6.87
N LEU A 21 -6.20 -3.62 -7.13
CA LEU A 21 -5.58 -4.52 -6.17
C LEU A 21 -4.20 -4.00 -5.81
N LEU A 22 -3.82 -4.12 -4.56
CA LEU A 22 -2.56 -3.59 -4.04
C LEU A 22 -1.68 -4.71 -3.53
N THR A 23 -0.38 -4.60 -3.82
CA THR A 23 0.63 -5.54 -3.35
C THR A 23 1.73 -4.75 -2.63
N GLU A 24 2.07 -5.16 -1.43
CA GLU A 24 3.09 -4.46 -0.65
C GLU A 24 4.46 -4.56 -1.31
N VAL A 25 5.19 -3.43 -1.33
CA VAL A 25 6.56 -3.38 -1.82
C VAL A 25 7.46 -3.01 -0.64
N PRO A 26 8.26 -3.95 -0.11
CA PRO A 26 9.17 -3.65 0.99
C PRO A 26 10.34 -2.78 0.55
N PRO A 27 11.19 -2.32 1.49
CA PRO A 27 12.33 -1.47 1.13
C PRO A 27 13.28 -2.08 0.11
N SER A 28 13.28 -3.41 -0.06
CA SER A 28 14.07 -4.07 -1.09
C SER A 28 13.61 -3.72 -2.50
N GLY A 29 12.37 -3.23 -2.65
CA GLY A 29 11.80 -2.89 -3.94
C GLY A 29 11.16 -4.05 -4.68
N ILE A 30 11.13 -5.24 -4.09
CA ILE A 30 10.55 -6.43 -4.73
C ILE A 30 9.14 -6.64 -4.18
N PRO A 31 8.10 -6.56 -5.02
CA PRO A 31 6.72 -6.75 -4.55
C PRO A 31 6.50 -8.12 -3.90
N LEU A 32 5.70 -8.13 -2.82
CA LEU A 32 5.42 -9.36 -2.05
C LEU A 32 4.17 -10.03 -2.59
N HIS A 33 4.29 -10.66 -3.76
CA HIS A 33 3.14 -11.28 -4.43
C HIS A 33 2.54 -12.47 -3.68
N ASP A 34 3.32 -13.09 -2.80
CA ASP A 34 2.86 -14.25 -2.04
C ASP A 34 2.48 -13.91 -0.59
N SER A 35 2.41 -12.61 -0.25
CA SER A 35 2.06 -12.18 1.10
C SER A 35 0.55 -12.07 1.26
N SER A 36 0.10 -11.95 2.52
CA SER A 36 -1.31 -11.76 2.82
C SER A 36 -1.84 -10.42 2.32
N GLN A 37 -0.96 -9.48 1.96
CA GLN A 37 -1.35 -8.19 1.42
C GLN A 37 -1.34 -8.17 -0.11
N SER A 38 -0.97 -9.29 -0.74
CA SER A 38 -0.93 -9.37 -2.19
C SER A 38 -2.36 -9.42 -2.75
N GLY A 39 -2.63 -8.54 -3.71
CA GLY A 39 -3.93 -8.52 -4.36
C GLY A 39 -5.09 -8.02 -3.50
N THR A 40 -4.81 -7.27 -2.44
CA THR A 40 -5.87 -6.75 -1.55
C THR A 40 -6.62 -5.62 -2.25
N PRO A 41 -7.96 -5.67 -2.27
CA PRO A 41 -8.75 -4.58 -2.86
C PRO A 41 -8.50 -3.24 -2.15
N LEU A 42 -8.42 -2.18 -2.93
CA LEU A 42 -8.07 -0.86 -2.42
C LEU A 42 -8.93 -0.39 -1.23
N PRO A 43 -10.27 -0.44 -1.29
CA PRO A 43 -11.06 0.06 -0.15
C PRO A 43 -10.81 -0.72 1.13
N LEU A 44 -10.61 -2.03 1.01
CA LEU A 44 -10.33 -2.86 2.18
C LEU A 44 -8.98 -2.52 2.77
N LEU A 45 -7.96 -2.36 1.92
CA LEU A 45 -6.63 -2.02 2.40
C LEU A 45 -6.59 -0.65 3.06
N LEU A 46 -7.30 0.34 2.50
CA LEU A 46 -7.36 1.67 3.10
C LEU A 46 -7.91 1.60 4.51
N ASN A 47 -8.98 0.84 4.72
CA ASN A 47 -9.57 0.70 6.04
C ASN A 47 -8.64 -0.03 7.02
N GLN A 48 -7.99 -1.09 6.56
CA GLN A 48 -7.06 -1.85 7.39
C GLN A 48 -5.87 -1.00 7.82
N LEU A 49 -5.29 -0.27 6.90
CA LEU A 49 -4.15 0.59 7.20
C LEU A 49 -4.56 1.77 8.08
N GLY A 50 -5.73 2.34 7.84
CA GLY A 50 -6.23 3.44 8.67
C GLY A 50 -6.40 3.03 10.12
N GLU A 51 -6.87 1.80 10.38
CA GLU A 51 -7.01 1.28 11.74
C GLU A 51 -5.66 1.11 12.43
N GLN A 52 -4.59 0.94 11.65
CA GLN A 52 -3.24 0.83 12.18
C GLN A 52 -2.51 2.18 12.25
N GLY A 53 -3.22 3.27 11.95
CA GLY A 53 -2.65 4.61 12.02
C GLY A 53 -1.94 5.09 10.76
N TRP A 54 -2.05 4.33 9.67
CA TRP A 54 -1.43 4.73 8.42
C TRP A 54 -2.29 5.75 7.67
N GLU A 55 -1.63 6.74 7.05
CA GLU A 55 -2.27 7.74 6.21
C GLU A 55 -1.77 7.62 4.78
N LEU A 56 -2.67 7.77 3.82
CA LEU A 56 -2.27 7.83 2.41
C LEU A 56 -1.61 9.17 2.13
N VAL A 57 -0.35 9.14 1.69
CA VAL A 57 0.38 10.34 1.29
C VAL A 57 0.04 10.72 -0.14
N GLY A 58 -0.06 9.73 -1.02
CA GLY A 58 -0.35 9.97 -2.42
C GLY A 58 0.21 8.85 -3.27
N ASP A 59 0.11 9.01 -4.59
CA ASP A 59 0.72 8.10 -5.53
C ASP A 59 2.03 8.70 -6.04
N VAL A 60 2.99 7.83 -6.33
CA VAL A 60 4.29 8.24 -6.88
C VAL A 60 4.51 7.42 -8.15
N ASP A 61 4.80 8.12 -9.23
CA ASP A 61 5.02 7.52 -10.53
C ASP A 61 3.87 6.58 -10.92
N ASP A 62 4.08 5.76 -11.90
CA ASP A 62 3.01 4.96 -12.48
C ASP A 62 2.74 3.71 -11.65
N GLY A 63 1.91 3.83 -10.64
CA GLY A 63 1.36 2.65 -9.99
C GLY A 63 1.75 2.40 -8.55
N PHE A 64 2.39 3.35 -7.87
CA PHE A 64 2.75 3.16 -6.46
C PHE A 64 1.91 4.06 -5.57
N LEU A 65 1.42 3.50 -4.46
CA LEU A 65 0.76 4.27 -3.40
C LEU A 65 1.67 4.27 -2.19
N ILE A 66 1.80 5.43 -1.54
CA ILE A 66 2.64 5.59 -0.37
C ILE A 66 1.77 5.94 0.83
N PHE A 67 1.98 5.22 1.92
CA PHE A 67 1.36 5.49 3.21
C PHE A 67 2.44 5.86 4.22
N LYS A 68 2.08 6.69 5.19
CA LYS A 68 2.99 7.05 6.27
C LYS A 68 2.28 6.91 7.60
N ARG A 69 3.08 6.77 8.65
CA ARG A 69 2.58 6.77 10.02
C ARG A 69 3.71 7.25 10.92
N ARG A 70 3.33 7.92 12.02
CA ARG A 70 4.32 8.37 12.99
C ARG A 70 4.89 7.17 13.72
N LYS A 71 6.22 7.12 13.85
CA LYS A 71 6.87 6.08 14.65
C LYS A 71 6.64 6.32 16.13
N PRO A 72 6.41 5.27 16.89
CA PRO A 72 6.29 5.40 18.36
C PRO A 72 7.58 5.80 19.01
#